data_6f67c5c85ddc81809d456b729635247a
#
_entry.id   6f67c5c85ddc81809d456b729635247a
#
_cell.length_a   1.000
_cell.length_b   1.000
_cell.length_c   1.000
_cell.angle_alpha   90.00
_cell.angle_beta   90.00
_cell.angle_gamma   90.00
#
_symmetry.space_group_name_H-M   'P 1'
#
loop_
_entity.id
_entity.type
_entity.pdbx_description
1 polymer ?
#
loop_
_entity_poly.entity_id
_entity_poly.type
_entity_poly.pdbx_seq_one_letter_code
_entity_poly.pdbx_strand_id
1 'polypeptide(L)'
;MTFFAKFCIPFIIGAAILFIVIACKYISWLKNLPRQDLKLIAVNIFSFKSIKAVWEVICESLLHRRIFRVNRMLGYMHMSLAFGWFLLIAVGWIETVAYLGFKWVPLQGHVFFKYFAVLNGINEHKPLFDFVMDLLLLFVLSGVGLAWFKRVRSRALGMKRTTKHVAFDRMALSALWFIFPLRLLAESCTAAIYGGGSFLTGGIGILLSKSMSTYTLEMIYEPLWWLYSIALGTFFVAMPFSRYMHIFTEIPLIFLRNYRLRPEAKEKSYDNFEVEACSRCGICIDPCQLQSQLGINEVQSVYFLRDRRYNMLQQKIANNCLMCGRCEQICPVGINLNTLRLNSRTSMRNIPNEGRYSYLRGVDRSTGSGKVGYFAGCMTLLTPNTLSAMQKIFSTAREDVWWADKDGGVCCGRPLKLSGESDSAQKMIDYNTELFRKHNISTLVTSCPICLKVFREEYKLEGIEVLHHSEYILRLMKNGKLKVKYTVGSTYTYHDPCELGRGCGIYDEPRAVIEAVGELLEPKHNRKDAFCCGSSVANTAINDSQQLTIATKVAEELDQTGAAKIVTSCPLCKKAIKRGAKTQVVDLSEIIAENIK
;
A
#
# COMPACT_ATOMS: atom_id res chain seq x y z
N MET A 1 14.07 11.97 45.40
CA MET A 1 14.75 11.80 44.10
C MET A 1 14.28 12.88 43.14
N THR A 2 15.19 13.59 42.56
CA THR A 2 14.90 14.62 41.58
C THR A 2 15.04 14.04 40.17
N PHE A 3 14.00 14.22 39.31
CA PHE A 3 14.00 13.80 37.91
C PHE A 3 13.83 14.99 36.98
N PHE A 4 14.40 16.12 37.36
CA PHE A 4 14.39 17.34 36.59
C PHE A 4 15.75 18.00 36.59
N ALA A 5 16.24 18.28 35.40
CA ALA A 5 17.39 19.14 35.12
C ALA A 5 17.05 20.09 33.98
N LYS A 6 17.69 21.26 33.93
CA LYS A 6 17.35 22.29 32.90
C LYS A 6 17.47 21.75 31.47
N PHE A 7 18.41 20.87 31.22
CA PHE A 7 18.59 20.27 29.90
C PHE A 7 17.41 19.39 29.45
N CYS A 8 16.50 18.95 30.34
CA CYS A 8 15.31 18.21 29.95
C CYS A 8 14.24 19.08 29.26
N ILE A 9 14.34 20.42 29.38
CA ILE A 9 13.31 21.33 28.86
C ILE A 9 13.06 21.16 27.36
N PRO A 10 14.06 21.11 26.45
CA PRO A 10 13.81 20.89 25.03
C PRO A 10 13.07 19.59 24.74
N PHE A 11 13.42 18.50 25.41
CA PHE A 11 12.73 17.21 25.28
C PHE A 11 11.28 17.28 25.77
N ILE A 12 11.00 17.88 26.94
CA ILE A 12 9.66 17.99 27.50
C ILE A 12 8.77 18.83 26.59
N ILE A 13 9.25 19.96 26.09
CA ILE A 13 8.51 20.83 25.15
C ILE A 13 8.24 20.03 23.86
N GLY A 14 9.24 19.36 23.29
CA GLY A 14 9.06 18.58 22.09
C GLY A 14 8.04 17.45 22.24
N ALA A 15 8.09 16.72 23.35
CA ALA A 15 7.14 15.67 23.66
C ALA A 15 5.71 16.22 23.84
N ALA A 16 5.55 17.33 24.55
CA ALA A 16 4.25 17.96 24.75
C ALA A 16 3.63 18.39 23.40
N ILE A 17 4.40 19.06 22.54
CA ILE A 17 3.96 19.45 21.19
C ILE A 17 3.56 18.21 20.38
N LEU A 18 4.38 17.16 20.40
CA LEU A 18 4.09 15.91 19.69
C LEU A 18 2.73 15.34 20.11
N PHE A 19 2.51 15.14 21.40
CA PHE A 19 1.26 14.55 21.91
C PHE A 19 0.04 15.42 21.63
N ILE A 20 0.16 16.73 21.81
CA ILE A 20 -0.94 17.67 21.52
C ILE A 20 -1.32 17.63 20.05
N VAL A 21 -0.34 17.71 19.14
CA VAL A 21 -0.61 17.72 17.69
C VAL A 21 -1.18 16.39 17.22
N ILE A 22 -0.67 15.25 17.72
CA ILE A 22 -1.23 13.92 17.40
C ILE A 22 -2.68 13.82 17.88
N ALA A 23 -2.96 14.22 19.12
CA ALA A 23 -4.31 14.20 19.68
C ALA A 23 -5.27 15.06 18.85
N CYS A 24 -4.87 16.29 18.50
CA CYS A 24 -5.67 17.18 17.65
C CYS A 24 -5.95 16.57 16.27
N LYS A 25 -4.96 16.00 15.62
CA LYS A 25 -5.13 15.30 14.33
C LYS A 25 -6.11 14.12 14.46
N TYR A 26 -5.92 13.25 15.43
CA TYR A 26 -6.77 12.07 15.62
C TYR A 26 -8.21 12.45 15.95
N ILE A 27 -8.43 13.40 16.84
CA ILE A 27 -9.76 13.90 17.16
C ILE A 27 -10.44 14.46 15.91
N SER A 28 -9.72 15.25 15.10
CA SER A 28 -10.23 15.78 13.84
C SER A 28 -10.61 14.68 12.85
N TRP A 29 -9.76 13.66 12.69
CA TRP A 29 -10.02 12.57 11.74
C TRP A 29 -11.16 11.66 12.20
N LEU A 30 -11.21 11.31 13.49
CA LEU A 30 -12.25 10.45 14.03
C LEU A 30 -13.63 11.13 14.06
N LYS A 31 -13.70 12.43 14.35
CA LYS A 31 -14.97 13.18 14.31
C LYS A 31 -15.65 13.15 12.93
N ASN A 32 -14.87 13.04 11.88
CA ASN A 32 -15.37 13.05 10.50
C ASN A 32 -15.68 11.63 9.97
N LEU A 33 -15.48 10.58 10.77
CA LEU A 33 -15.89 9.21 10.40
C LEU A 33 -17.41 9.06 10.50
N PRO A 34 -18.03 8.27 9.61
CA PRO A 34 -19.44 7.92 9.70
C PRO A 34 -19.79 7.26 11.04
N ARG A 35 -21.00 7.50 11.52
CA ARG A 35 -21.48 6.89 12.77
C ARG A 35 -21.45 5.35 12.71
N GLN A 36 -21.64 4.76 11.53
CA GLN A 36 -21.56 3.31 11.34
C GLN A 36 -20.13 2.78 11.57
N ASP A 37 -19.11 3.49 11.07
CA ASP A 37 -17.72 3.14 11.26
C ASP A 37 -17.27 3.30 12.72
N LEU A 38 -17.71 4.36 13.39
CA LEU A 38 -17.45 4.55 14.82
C LEU A 38 -18.05 3.41 15.67
N LYS A 39 -19.29 2.95 15.34
CA LYS A 39 -19.89 1.76 15.96
C LYS A 39 -19.08 0.51 15.68
N LEU A 40 -18.61 0.33 14.43
CA LEU A 40 -17.80 -0.81 14.03
C LEU A 40 -16.46 -0.85 14.79
N ILE A 41 -15.82 0.31 14.99
CA ILE A 41 -14.62 0.44 15.82
C ILE A 41 -14.93 0.03 17.26
N ALA A 42 -15.97 0.61 17.87
CA ALA A 42 -16.33 0.34 19.27
C ALA A 42 -16.61 -1.16 19.54
N VAL A 43 -17.35 -1.82 18.64
CA VAL A 43 -17.66 -3.26 18.76
C VAL A 43 -16.42 -4.14 18.60
N ASN A 44 -15.48 -3.75 17.73
CA ASN A 44 -14.31 -4.59 17.43
C ASN A 44 -13.11 -4.37 18.36
N ILE A 45 -13.08 -3.33 19.20
CA ILE A 45 -11.97 -3.03 20.11
C ILE A 45 -11.61 -4.21 21.00
N PHE A 46 -12.60 -4.93 21.55
CA PHE A 46 -12.43 -6.10 22.40
C PHE A 46 -12.60 -7.44 21.67
N SER A 47 -12.46 -7.47 20.35
CA SER A 47 -12.62 -8.68 19.53
C SER A 47 -11.29 -9.34 19.18
N PHE A 48 -11.33 -10.59 18.71
CA PHE A 48 -10.17 -11.29 18.13
C PHE A 48 -9.50 -10.51 17.00
N LYS A 49 -10.21 -9.60 16.34
CA LYS A 49 -9.64 -8.74 15.31
C LYS A 49 -8.60 -7.78 15.88
N SER A 50 -8.76 -7.34 17.14
CA SER A 50 -7.76 -6.52 17.81
C SER A 50 -6.50 -7.31 18.13
N ILE A 51 -6.61 -8.57 18.55
CA ILE A 51 -5.45 -9.45 18.76
C ILE A 51 -4.69 -9.64 17.45
N LYS A 52 -5.42 -9.89 16.35
CA LYS A 52 -4.83 -10.00 15.01
C LYS A 52 -4.14 -8.69 14.59
N ALA A 53 -4.77 -7.54 14.87
CA ALA A 53 -4.19 -6.23 14.58
C ALA A 53 -2.89 -5.98 15.37
N VAL A 54 -2.87 -6.30 16.65
CA VAL A 54 -1.65 -6.22 17.49
C VAL A 54 -0.54 -7.09 16.92
N TRP A 55 -0.85 -8.34 16.52
CA TRP A 55 0.13 -9.21 15.89
C TRP A 55 0.64 -8.64 14.57
N GLU A 56 -0.24 -8.07 13.76
CA GLU A 56 0.14 -7.40 12.51
C GLU A 56 1.03 -6.17 12.78
N VAL A 57 0.76 -5.37 13.83
CA VAL A 57 1.62 -4.25 14.26
C VAL A 57 3.02 -4.75 14.60
N ILE A 58 3.14 -5.82 15.38
CA ILE A 58 4.45 -6.41 15.72
C ILE A 58 5.19 -6.84 14.44
N CYS A 59 4.52 -7.57 13.55
CA CYS A 59 5.14 -8.12 12.36
C CYS A 59 5.52 -7.03 11.32
N GLU A 60 4.66 -6.02 11.13
CA GLU A 60 4.81 -5.08 10.02
C GLU A 60 5.39 -3.73 10.44
N SER A 61 5.03 -3.20 11.63
CA SER A 61 5.52 -1.90 12.09
C SER A 61 6.80 -1.98 12.93
N LEU A 62 7.04 -3.08 13.68
CA LEU A 62 8.27 -3.26 14.44
C LEU A 62 9.30 -4.11 13.68
N LEU A 63 8.92 -5.31 13.22
CA LEU A 63 9.82 -6.24 12.52
C LEU A 63 9.95 -5.95 11.03
N HIS A 64 9.11 -5.10 10.45
CA HIS A 64 9.15 -4.68 9.03
C HIS A 64 9.18 -5.84 8.03
N ARG A 65 8.44 -6.92 8.29
CA ARG A 65 8.46 -8.17 7.51
C ARG A 65 8.18 -7.95 6.02
N ARG A 66 7.25 -7.05 5.66
CA ARG A 66 6.96 -6.73 4.24
C ARG A 66 8.14 -6.05 3.57
N ILE A 67 8.83 -5.14 4.27
CA ILE A 67 10.02 -4.46 3.73
C ILE A 67 11.15 -5.47 3.51
N PHE A 68 11.37 -6.40 4.45
CA PHE A 68 12.37 -7.47 4.29
C PHE A 68 12.13 -8.34 3.05
N ARG A 69 10.87 -8.63 2.71
CA ARG A 69 10.53 -9.40 1.49
C ARG A 69 10.89 -8.66 0.21
N VAL A 70 10.83 -7.34 0.22
CA VAL A 70 11.14 -6.51 -0.95
C VAL A 70 12.64 -6.21 -1.02
N ASN A 71 13.25 -5.84 0.10
CA ASN A 71 14.67 -5.50 0.18
C ASN A 71 15.19 -5.78 1.58
N ARG A 72 16.08 -6.78 1.72
CA ARG A 72 16.61 -7.25 3.02
C ARG A 72 17.39 -6.18 3.77
N MET A 73 18.25 -5.41 3.07
CA MET A 73 19.06 -4.34 3.69
C MET A 73 18.17 -3.20 4.18
N LEU A 74 17.16 -2.83 3.38
CA LEU A 74 16.20 -1.81 3.75
C LEU A 74 15.35 -2.28 4.94
N GLY A 75 14.96 -3.56 4.98
CA GLY A 75 14.25 -4.19 6.08
C GLY A 75 15.04 -4.13 7.37
N TYR A 76 16.31 -4.53 7.35
CA TYR A 76 17.19 -4.46 8.52
C TYR A 76 17.37 -3.02 9.02
N MET A 77 17.63 -2.07 8.13
CA MET A 77 17.77 -0.66 8.49
C MET A 77 16.52 -0.11 9.20
N HIS A 78 15.33 -0.43 8.70
CA HIS A 78 14.08 0.01 9.32
C HIS A 78 13.81 -0.71 10.65
N MET A 79 14.04 -2.02 10.71
CA MET A 79 13.87 -2.80 11.92
C MET A 79 14.82 -2.34 13.04
N SER A 80 16.10 -2.16 12.73
CA SER A 80 17.08 -1.73 13.73
C SER A 80 16.75 -0.35 14.30
N LEU A 81 16.26 0.57 13.48
CA LEU A 81 15.81 1.89 13.94
C LEU A 81 14.51 1.83 14.74
N ALA A 82 13.46 1.19 14.22
CA ALA A 82 12.14 1.21 14.85
C ALA A 82 12.06 0.26 16.04
N PHE A 83 12.39 -1.02 15.84
CA PHE A 83 12.33 -2.02 16.90
C PHE A 83 13.44 -1.82 17.93
N GLY A 84 14.64 -1.48 17.49
CA GLY A 84 15.75 -1.16 18.40
C GLY A 84 15.43 0.03 19.29
N TRP A 85 14.83 1.11 18.73
CA TRP A 85 14.41 2.25 19.56
C TRP A 85 13.26 1.90 20.51
N PHE A 86 12.28 1.15 20.03
CA PHE A 86 11.21 0.63 20.91
C PHE A 86 11.78 -0.19 22.09
N LEU A 87 12.73 -1.09 21.82
CA LEU A 87 13.39 -1.88 22.86
C LEU A 87 14.21 -1.03 23.81
N LEU A 88 14.93 -0.01 23.32
CA LEU A 88 15.66 0.94 24.20
C LEU A 88 14.71 1.65 25.17
N ILE A 89 13.50 2.01 24.73
CA ILE A 89 12.49 2.63 25.60
C ILE A 89 11.93 1.60 26.58
N ALA A 90 11.56 0.41 26.11
CA ALA A 90 10.94 -0.62 26.94
C ALA A 90 11.92 -1.16 27.98
N VAL A 91 13.15 -1.50 27.59
CA VAL A 91 14.18 -1.99 28.50
C VAL A 91 14.64 -0.87 29.44
N GLY A 92 14.76 0.37 28.96
CA GLY A 92 15.07 1.53 29.82
C GLY A 92 13.99 1.80 30.87
N TRP A 93 12.72 1.57 30.54
CA TRP A 93 11.64 1.59 31.54
C TRP A 93 11.81 0.45 32.58
N ILE A 94 12.05 -0.77 32.11
CA ILE A 94 12.30 -1.94 33.02
C ILE A 94 13.53 -1.70 33.90
N GLU A 95 14.61 -1.16 33.33
CA GLU A 95 15.81 -0.78 34.06
C GLU A 95 15.47 0.21 35.18
N THR A 96 14.75 1.28 34.85
CA THR A 96 14.33 2.28 35.86
C THR A 96 13.51 1.65 36.98
N VAL A 97 12.56 0.75 36.66
CA VAL A 97 11.76 0.02 37.67
C VAL A 97 12.63 -0.91 38.50
N ALA A 98 13.61 -1.57 37.89
CA ALA A 98 14.52 -2.47 38.59
C ALA A 98 15.44 -1.76 39.62
N TYR A 99 15.76 -0.48 39.35
CA TYR A 99 16.55 0.33 40.29
C TYR A 99 15.70 1.06 41.35
N LEU A 100 14.50 1.54 40.95
CA LEU A 100 13.69 2.43 41.79
C LEU A 100 12.43 1.77 42.39
N GLY A 101 12.12 0.53 41.97
CA GLY A 101 10.83 -0.12 42.25
C GLY A 101 9.71 0.51 41.41
N PHE A 102 8.46 0.09 41.66
CA PHE A 102 7.26 0.61 40.96
C PHE A 102 6.84 2.01 41.51
N LYS A 103 7.80 2.93 41.56
CA LYS A 103 7.51 4.34 41.87
C LYS A 103 7.18 5.09 40.60
N TRP A 104 6.31 6.11 40.71
CA TRP A 104 6.04 7.00 39.59
C TRP A 104 7.32 7.77 39.22
N VAL A 105 7.72 7.66 37.98
CA VAL A 105 8.86 8.38 37.38
C VAL A 105 8.38 9.08 36.13
N PRO A 106 8.61 10.38 35.97
CA PRO A 106 8.20 11.12 34.76
C PRO A 106 9.00 10.65 33.55
N LEU A 107 8.47 10.87 32.33
CA LEU A 107 9.03 10.37 31.07
C LEU A 107 10.52 10.71 30.89
N GLN A 108 10.93 11.93 31.23
CA GLN A 108 12.36 12.33 31.18
C GLN A 108 13.23 11.51 32.12
N GLY A 109 12.70 11.06 33.25
CA GLY A 109 13.42 10.20 34.20
C GLY A 109 13.81 8.85 33.61
N HIS A 110 12.99 8.29 32.72
CA HIS A 110 13.30 7.05 31.99
C HIS A 110 14.27 7.30 30.84
N VAL A 111 14.07 8.39 30.06
CA VAL A 111 14.88 8.68 28.88
C VAL A 111 16.32 9.10 29.24
N PHE A 112 16.48 9.84 30.33
CA PHE A 112 17.77 10.33 30.83
C PHE A 112 18.20 9.57 32.10
N PHE A 113 17.81 8.30 32.24
CA PHE A 113 18.00 7.50 33.46
C PHE A 113 19.45 7.50 33.96
N LYS A 114 20.42 7.28 33.06
CA LYS A 114 21.85 7.24 33.44
C LYS A 114 22.35 8.54 34.09
N TYR A 115 21.84 9.70 33.64
CA TYR A 115 22.13 10.97 34.30
C TYR A 115 21.50 11.07 35.70
N PHE A 116 20.21 10.74 35.78
CA PHE A 116 19.48 10.84 37.07
C PHE A 116 19.89 9.80 38.08
N ALA A 117 20.34 8.63 37.66
CA ALA A 117 20.90 7.63 38.55
C ALA A 117 22.08 8.18 39.33
N VAL A 118 23.04 8.80 38.66
CA VAL A 118 24.20 9.44 39.27
C VAL A 118 23.81 10.61 40.16
N LEU A 119 22.93 11.49 39.69
CA LEU A 119 22.47 12.67 40.42
C LEU A 119 21.78 12.26 41.76
N ASN A 120 21.09 11.12 41.78
CA ASN A 120 20.41 10.60 42.96
C ASN A 120 21.28 9.62 43.81
N GLY A 121 22.58 9.53 43.51
CA GLY A 121 23.51 8.69 44.27
C GLY A 121 23.31 7.18 44.08
N ILE A 122 22.69 6.77 42.97
CA ILE A 122 22.51 5.36 42.61
C ILE A 122 23.80 4.88 41.96
N ASN A 123 24.73 4.38 42.77
CA ASN A 123 26.04 3.91 42.29
C ASN A 123 26.07 2.36 42.10
N GLU A 124 24.98 1.68 42.36
CA GLU A 124 24.87 0.26 42.04
C GLU A 124 24.79 0.04 40.53
N HIS A 125 25.72 -0.76 40.01
CA HIS A 125 25.69 -1.17 38.62
C HIS A 125 25.05 -2.55 38.49
N LYS A 126 24.10 -2.69 37.55
CA LYS A 126 23.51 -3.97 37.17
C LYS A 126 24.06 -4.41 35.82
N PRO A 127 25.12 -5.21 35.76
CA PRO A 127 25.87 -5.51 34.52
C PRO A 127 25.00 -6.04 33.40
N LEU A 128 23.92 -6.75 33.70
CA LEU A 128 22.99 -7.27 32.71
C LEU A 128 22.26 -6.12 31.96
N PHE A 129 21.77 -5.10 32.67
CA PHE A 129 21.09 -3.97 32.04
C PHE A 129 22.09 -3.12 31.25
N ASP A 130 23.27 -2.87 31.79
CA ASP A 130 24.32 -2.14 31.07
C ASP A 130 24.69 -2.84 29.76
N PHE A 131 24.84 -4.18 29.80
CA PHE A 131 25.15 -4.96 28.60
C PHE A 131 24.00 -4.91 27.56
N VAL A 132 22.75 -5.12 27.99
CA VAL A 132 21.59 -5.12 27.07
C VAL A 132 21.38 -3.74 26.48
N MET A 133 21.52 -2.66 27.26
CA MET A 133 21.37 -1.29 26.77
C MET A 133 22.44 -0.94 25.75
N ASP A 134 23.70 -1.32 25.98
CA ASP A 134 24.80 -1.14 25.03
C ASP A 134 24.56 -1.94 23.74
N LEU A 135 24.08 -3.18 23.83
CA LEU A 135 23.74 -4.01 22.67
C LEU A 135 22.61 -3.39 21.83
N LEU A 136 21.56 -2.91 22.49
CA LEU A 136 20.45 -2.23 21.81
C LEU A 136 20.89 -0.90 21.18
N LEU A 137 21.74 -0.13 21.86
CA LEU A 137 22.30 1.10 21.32
C LEU A 137 23.15 0.84 20.08
N LEU A 138 24.02 -0.18 20.11
CA LEU A 138 24.80 -0.63 18.96
C LEU A 138 23.90 -1.06 17.79
N PHE A 139 22.84 -1.81 18.10
CA PHE A 139 21.87 -2.25 17.09
C PHE A 139 21.21 -1.05 16.40
N VAL A 140 20.78 -0.03 17.13
CA VAL A 140 20.19 1.18 16.55
C VAL A 140 21.24 1.99 15.76
N LEU A 141 22.45 2.14 16.29
CA LEU A 141 23.54 2.84 15.61
C LEU A 141 23.91 2.18 14.28
N SER A 142 23.87 0.85 14.18
CA SER A 142 24.06 0.15 12.92
C SER A 142 23.01 0.56 11.87
N GLY A 143 21.73 0.72 12.29
CA GLY A 143 20.66 1.23 11.45
C GLY A 143 20.84 2.67 11.03
N VAL A 144 21.30 3.54 11.92
CA VAL A 144 21.64 4.93 11.61
C VAL A 144 22.78 4.99 10.58
N GLY A 145 23.83 4.18 10.75
CA GLY A 145 24.93 4.07 9.79
C GLY A 145 24.48 3.64 8.40
N LEU A 146 23.59 2.62 8.33
CA LEU A 146 23.00 2.18 7.08
C LEU A 146 22.09 3.24 6.44
N ALA A 147 21.33 4.00 7.25
CA ALA A 147 20.51 5.09 6.75
C ALA A 147 21.35 6.22 6.14
N TRP A 148 22.49 6.53 6.76
CA TRP A 148 23.47 7.46 6.22
C TRP A 148 24.10 6.93 4.92
N PHE A 149 24.54 5.66 4.90
CA PHE A 149 25.09 5.01 3.72
C PHE A 149 24.07 5.00 2.56
N LYS A 150 22.79 4.69 2.84
CA LYS A 150 21.71 4.78 1.87
C LYS A 150 21.59 6.17 1.25
N ARG A 151 21.77 7.22 2.04
CA ARG A 151 21.69 8.60 1.53
C ARG A 151 22.81 8.91 0.54
N VAL A 152 24.02 8.41 0.81
CA VAL A 152 25.20 8.62 -0.03
C VAL A 152 25.20 7.71 -1.25
N ARG A 153 24.81 6.43 -1.09
CA ARG A 153 24.87 5.39 -2.12
C ARG A 153 23.60 4.55 -2.21
N SER A 154 22.47 5.19 -2.46
CA SER A 154 21.15 4.51 -2.54
C SER A 154 21.10 3.35 -3.54
N ARG A 155 21.85 3.41 -4.64
CA ARG A 155 21.94 2.35 -5.66
C ARG A 155 22.53 1.06 -5.12
N ALA A 156 23.48 1.14 -4.19
CA ALA A 156 24.09 -0.04 -3.56
C ALA A 156 23.10 -0.84 -2.69
N LEU A 157 22.02 -0.19 -2.23
CA LEU A 157 20.92 -0.82 -1.49
C LEU A 157 19.76 -1.28 -2.40
N GLY A 158 19.98 -1.35 -3.72
CA GLY A 158 18.97 -1.79 -4.69
C GLY A 158 17.84 -0.77 -4.93
N MET A 159 18.03 0.49 -4.57
CA MET A 159 17.06 1.56 -4.84
C MET A 159 17.53 2.42 -6.01
N LYS A 160 16.73 2.49 -7.06
CA LYS A 160 17.06 3.29 -8.24
C LYS A 160 16.90 4.80 -7.99
N ARG A 161 15.94 5.19 -7.14
CA ARG A 161 15.64 6.61 -6.86
C ARG A 161 15.23 6.82 -5.41
N THR A 162 15.51 8.04 -4.90
CA THR A 162 15.07 8.52 -3.59
C THR A 162 14.07 9.67 -3.76
N THR A 163 13.18 9.86 -2.78
CA THR A 163 12.18 10.94 -2.78
C THR A 163 12.81 12.25 -2.31
N LYS A 164 12.36 13.39 -2.86
CA LYS A 164 12.74 14.73 -2.36
C LYS A 164 12.14 14.97 -0.98
N HIS A 165 12.92 15.57 -0.08
CA HIS A 165 12.52 15.90 1.28
C HIS A 165 11.97 17.32 1.38
N VAL A 166 10.89 17.53 2.13
CA VAL A 166 10.41 18.84 2.58
C VAL A 166 11.20 19.32 3.80
N ALA A 167 11.02 20.58 4.20
CA ALA A 167 11.80 21.17 5.30
C ALA A 167 11.70 20.39 6.61
N PHE A 168 10.49 20.04 7.05
CA PHE A 168 10.28 19.25 8.27
C PHE A 168 10.86 17.84 8.19
N ASP A 169 10.90 17.21 7.00
CA ASP A 169 11.59 15.91 6.85
C ASP A 169 13.08 16.04 7.05
N ARG A 170 13.68 17.13 6.50
CA ARG A 170 15.12 17.37 6.67
C ARG A 170 15.46 17.63 8.13
N MET A 171 14.64 18.43 8.82
CA MET A 171 14.81 18.71 10.24
C MET A 171 14.73 17.44 11.07
N ALA A 172 13.67 16.64 10.90
CA ALA A 172 13.51 15.37 11.62
C ALA A 172 14.63 14.38 11.32
N LEU A 173 15.03 14.24 10.04
CA LEU A 173 16.09 13.33 9.64
C LEU A 173 17.45 13.76 10.20
N SER A 174 17.76 15.05 10.18
CA SER A 174 19.00 15.58 10.75
C SER A 174 19.04 15.34 12.26
N ALA A 175 17.97 15.64 12.98
CA ALA A 175 17.87 15.36 14.41
C ALA A 175 18.06 13.86 14.71
N LEU A 176 17.42 12.97 13.94
CA LEU A 176 17.54 11.51 14.11
C LEU A 176 18.99 11.01 13.98
N TRP A 177 19.78 11.62 13.09
CA TRP A 177 21.18 11.23 12.93
C TRP A 177 22.06 11.60 14.13
N PHE A 178 21.67 12.62 14.90
CA PHE A 178 22.42 13.06 16.06
C PHE A 178 21.94 12.40 17.37
N ILE A 179 20.67 12.00 17.48
CA ILE A 179 20.08 11.43 18.71
C ILE A 179 20.96 10.31 19.27
N PHE A 180 21.22 9.27 18.50
CA PHE A 180 21.91 8.07 19.01
C PHE A 180 23.41 8.26 19.17
N PRO A 181 24.14 8.92 18.27
CA PRO A 181 25.54 9.29 18.52
C PRO A 181 25.73 10.18 19.75
N LEU A 182 24.85 11.18 19.96
CA LEU A 182 24.92 12.06 21.13
C LEU A 182 24.57 11.29 22.42
N ARG A 183 23.63 10.38 22.39
CA ARG A 183 23.34 9.47 23.49
C ARG A 183 24.57 8.63 23.83
N LEU A 184 25.20 8.01 22.83
CA LEU A 184 26.44 7.25 23.03
C LEU A 184 27.51 8.08 23.71
N LEU A 185 27.76 9.30 23.25
CA LEU A 185 28.79 10.17 23.83
C LEU A 185 28.43 10.61 25.26
N ALA A 186 27.16 10.98 25.50
CA ALA A 186 26.69 11.41 26.82
C ALA A 186 26.79 10.27 27.85
N GLU A 187 26.35 9.07 27.52
CA GLU A 187 26.43 7.90 28.40
C GLU A 187 27.89 7.44 28.60
N SER A 188 28.73 7.51 27.55
CA SER A 188 30.16 7.19 27.68
C SER A 188 30.92 8.21 28.54
N CYS A 189 30.56 9.50 28.44
CA CYS A 189 31.12 10.54 29.32
C CYS A 189 30.69 10.30 30.78
N THR A 190 29.41 9.93 31.01
CA THR A 190 28.92 9.55 32.32
C THR A 190 29.72 8.36 32.89
N ALA A 191 29.95 7.33 32.07
CA ALA A 191 30.75 6.16 32.47
C ALA A 191 32.22 6.50 32.74
N ALA A 192 32.80 7.48 32.03
CA ALA A 192 34.17 7.95 32.23
C ALA A 192 34.36 8.63 33.60
N ILE A 193 33.37 9.38 34.09
CA ILE A 193 33.42 10.16 35.32
C ILE A 193 33.01 9.32 36.54
N TYR A 194 31.90 8.58 36.39
CA TYR A 194 31.23 7.92 37.54
C TYR A 194 31.32 6.39 37.51
N GLY A 195 31.89 5.84 36.46
CA GLY A 195 31.89 4.40 36.21
C GLY A 195 30.59 3.89 35.58
N GLY A 196 30.51 2.56 35.37
CA GLY A 196 29.36 1.89 34.78
C GLY A 196 29.44 1.77 33.26
N GLY A 197 28.29 1.43 32.64
CA GLY A 197 28.27 1.05 31.24
C GLY A 197 28.83 -0.36 31.01
N SER A 198 28.79 -0.84 29.76
CA SER A 198 29.34 -2.16 29.43
C SER A 198 30.39 -2.04 28.33
N PHE A 199 30.39 -2.97 27.37
CA PHE A 199 31.41 -3.07 26.32
C PHE A 199 31.48 -1.84 25.39
N LEU A 200 30.34 -1.15 25.14
CA LEU A 200 30.30 0.00 24.24
C LEU A 200 30.47 1.31 25.02
N THR A 201 29.54 1.67 25.89
CA THR A 201 29.57 2.94 26.63
C THR A 201 30.67 2.93 27.69
N GLY A 202 30.86 1.83 28.43
CA GLY A 202 31.94 1.66 29.38
C GLY A 202 33.32 1.58 28.72
N GLY A 203 33.45 0.87 27.59
CA GLY A 203 34.68 0.77 26.82
C GLY A 203 35.15 2.14 26.28
N ILE A 204 34.22 2.94 25.71
CA ILE A 204 34.51 4.31 25.30
C ILE A 204 34.80 5.19 26.52
N GLY A 205 34.09 5.02 27.63
CA GLY A 205 34.31 5.74 28.88
C GLY A 205 35.72 5.56 29.42
N ILE A 206 36.26 4.32 29.44
CA ILE A 206 37.66 4.04 29.80
C ILE A 206 38.65 4.74 28.87
N LEU A 207 38.34 4.74 27.56
CA LEU A 207 39.19 5.44 26.59
C LEU A 207 39.21 6.95 26.84
N LEU A 208 38.04 7.53 27.10
CA LEU A 208 37.92 8.97 27.41
C LEU A 208 38.65 9.35 28.70
N SER A 209 38.50 8.55 29.78
CA SER A 209 39.18 8.82 31.05
C SER A 209 40.69 8.73 30.98
N LYS A 210 41.24 7.93 30.03
CA LYS A 210 42.68 7.85 29.76
C LYS A 210 43.19 9.00 28.88
N SER A 211 42.32 9.57 28.04
CA SER A 211 42.71 10.56 27.02
C SER A 211 42.45 11.99 27.45
N MET A 212 41.56 12.22 28.43
CA MET A 212 41.12 13.56 28.86
C MET A 212 41.20 13.67 30.38
N SER A 213 41.47 14.89 30.88
CA SER A 213 41.42 15.14 32.34
C SER A 213 39.99 15.08 32.86
N THR A 214 39.81 14.73 34.16
CA THR A 214 38.49 14.72 34.80
C THR A 214 37.83 16.10 34.70
N TYR A 215 38.58 17.18 34.84
CA TYR A 215 38.07 18.54 34.66
C TYR A 215 37.47 18.77 33.26
N THR A 216 38.15 18.30 32.20
CA THR A 216 37.63 18.41 30.82
C THR A 216 36.38 17.60 30.61
N LEU A 217 36.33 16.37 31.17
CA LEU A 217 35.14 15.50 31.11
C LEU A 217 33.94 16.13 31.80
N GLU A 218 34.12 16.73 32.98
CA GLU A 218 33.07 17.45 33.71
C GLU A 218 32.57 18.67 32.94
N MET A 219 33.45 19.40 32.26
CA MET A 219 33.06 20.54 31.42
C MET A 219 32.21 20.15 30.20
N ILE A 220 32.42 18.98 29.59
CA ILE A 220 31.66 18.53 28.41
C ILE A 220 30.45 17.68 28.77
N TYR A 221 30.34 17.17 30.01
CA TYR A 221 29.30 16.27 30.48
C TYR A 221 27.89 16.85 30.32
N GLU A 222 27.62 18.00 30.91
CA GLU A 222 26.30 18.64 30.84
C GLU A 222 25.98 19.14 29.43
N PRO A 223 26.88 19.76 28.65
CA PRO A 223 26.66 20.08 27.24
C PRO A 223 26.24 18.88 26.37
N LEU A 224 26.79 17.69 26.56
CA LEU A 224 26.40 16.50 25.80
C LEU A 224 24.96 16.10 26.07
N TRP A 225 24.51 16.16 27.33
CA TRP A 225 23.12 15.91 27.68
C TRP A 225 22.17 16.99 27.14
N TRP A 226 22.61 18.25 27.09
CA TRP A 226 21.87 19.33 26.41
C TRP A 226 21.69 19.06 24.92
N LEU A 227 22.76 18.70 24.22
CA LEU A 227 22.72 18.42 22.78
C LEU A 227 21.82 17.22 22.48
N TYR A 228 21.88 16.16 23.28
CA TYR A 228 21.01 15.00 23.16
C TYR A 228 19.52 15.37 23.37
N SER A 229 19.23 16.16 24.39
CA SER A 229 17.86 16.63 24.65
C SER A 229 17.33 17.55 23.53
N ILE A 230 18.17 18.47 23.03
CA ILE A 230 17.82 19.33 21.90
C ILE A 230 17.54 18.49 20.64
N ALA A 231 18.35 17.49 20.36
CA ALA A 231 18.14 16.60 19.21
C ALA A 231 16.81 15.83 19.34
N LEU A 232 16.49 15.29 20.51
CA LEU A 232 15.20 14.62 20.79
C LEU A 232 14.02 15.59 20.67
N GLY A 233 14.12 16.77 21.30
CA GLY A 233 13.05 17.78 21.25
C GLY A 233 12.79 18.25 19.82
N THR A 234 13.84 18.53 19.05
CA THR A 234 13.74 18.92 17.64
C THR A 234 13.08 17.82 16.80
N PHE A 235 13.44 16.56 17.03
CA PHE A 235 12.83 15.43 16.33
C PHE A 235 11.34 15.34 16.65
N PHE A 236 10.94 15.45 17.91
CA PHE A 236 9.55 15.37 18.36
C PHE A 236 8.69 16.52 17.81
N VAL A 237 9.21 17.74 17.79
CA VAL A 237 8.53 18.88 17.16
C VAL A 237 8.33 18.65 15.66
N ALA A 238 9.34 18.12 14.96
CA ALA A 238 9.27 17.91 13.52
C ALA A 238 8.42 16.69 13.12
N MET A 239 8.30 15.69 13.99
CA MET A 239 7.69 14.39 13.69
C MET A 239 6.24 14.49 13.17
N PRO A 240 5.29 15.20 13.81
CA PRO A 240 3.90 15.26 13.35
C PRO A 240 3.70 16.01 12.03
N PHE A 241 4.69 16.79 11.58
CA PHE A 241 4.66 17.56 10.33
C PHE A 241 5.53 16.95 9.23
N SER A 242 6.24 15.86 9.52
CA SER A 242 7.14 15.18 8.61
C SER A 242 6.63 13.79 8.23
N ARG A 243 7.36 13.11 7.35
CA ARG A 243 7.07 11.70 7.00
C ARG A 243 7.08 10.76 8.21
N TYR A 244 7.72 11.14 9.32
CA TYR A 244 7.79 10.31 10.53
C TYR A 244 6.47 10.21 11.29
N MET A 245 5.46 11.02 10.91
CA MET A 245 4.08 10.82 11.40
C MET A 245 3.54 9.41 11.10
N HIS A 246 4.10 8.71 10.09
CA HIS A 246 3.71 7.32 9.79
C HIS A 246 3.86 6.38 10.99
N ILE A 247 4.81 6.62 11.89
CA ILE A 247 5.04 5.81 13.09
C ILE A 247 3.76 5.73 13.94
N PHE A 248 3.05 6.83 14.08
CA PHE A 248 1.81 6.90 14.84
C PHE A 248 0.58 6.50 14.00
N THR A 249 0.56 6.81 12.71
CA THR A 249 -0.63 6.59 11.87
C THR A 249 -0.73 5.19 11.30
N GLU A 250 0.37 4.45 11.16
CA GLU A 250 0.36 3.08 10.69
C GLU A 250 -0.37 2.14 11.65
N ILE A 251 -0.17 2.31 12.97
CA ILE A 251 -0.81 1.50 14.00
C ILE A 251 -2.34 1.59 13.90
N PRO A 252 -3.00 2.77 14.05
CA PRO A 252 -4.44 2.85 13.91
C PRO A 252 -4.94 2.41 12.53
N LEU A 253 -4.19 2.65 11.44
CA LEU A 253 -4.56 2.16 10.11
C LEU A 253 -4.64 0.63 10.04
N ILE A 254 -3.71 -0.09 10.69
CA ILE A 254 -3.75 -1.55 10.80
C ILE A 254 -5.01 -2.00 11.55
N PHE A 255 -5.37 -1.34 12.65
CA PHE A 255 -6.60 -1.64 13.40
C PHE A 255 -7.85 -1.39 12.55
N LEU A 256 -7.98 -0.21 11.92
CA LEU A 256 -9.11 0.14 11.08
C LEU A 256 -9.30 -0.87 9.94
N ARG A 257 -8.22 -1.30 9.30
CA ARG A 257 -8.23 -2.30 8.24
C ARG A 257 -8.68 -3.69 8.75
N ASN A 258 -8.19 -4.12 9.91
CA ASN A 258 -8.60 -5.38 10.53
C ASN A 258 -10.08 -5.36 10.98
N TYR A 259 -10.59 -4.20 11.32
CA TYR A 259 -12.02 -4.00 11.61
C TYR A 259 -12.89 -3.95 10.35
N ARG A 260 -12.28 -4.05 9.15
CA ARG A 260 -12.91 -4.01 7.83
C ARG A 260 -13.48 -2.63 7.46
N LEU A 261 -12.99 -1.57 8.06
CA LEU A 261 -13.24 -0.25 7.52
C LEU A 261 -12.54 -0.13 6.16
N ARG A 262 -13.27 0.39 5.18
CA ARG A 262 -12.76 0.62 3.83
C ARG A 262 -12.90 2.10 3.49
N PRO A 263 -11.92 2.66 2.75
CA PRO A 263 -12.07 4.00 2.23
C PRO A 263 -13.21 3.99 1.21
N GLU A 264 -14.31 4.68 1.51
CA GLU A 264 -15.35 4.95 0.52
C GLU A 264 -14.99 6.18 -0.30
N ALA A 265 -15.46 6.26 -1.55
CA ALA A 265 -15.11 7.34 -2.49
C ALA A 265 -15.53 8.76 -2.03
N LYS A 266 -16.28 8.88 -0.93
CA LYS A 266 -16.78 10.16 -0.39
C LYS A 266 -16.16 10.54 0.97
N GLU A 267 -15.36 9.70 1.61
CA GLU A 267 -14.92 9.91 2.98
C GLU A 267 -13.49 10.45 3.08
N LYS A 268 -13.36 11.70 3.46
CA LYS A 268 -12.06 12.38 3.62
C LYS A 268 -11.27 11.95 4.87
N SER A 269 -11.92 11.39 5.91
CA SER A 269 -11.27 11.14 7.19
C SER A 269 -10.39 9.90 7.19
N TYR A 270 -10.86 8.79 6.64
CA TYR A 270 -10.05 7.57 6.47
C TYR A 270 -8.85 7.83 5.55
N ASP A 271 -9.05 8.60 4.49
CA ASP A 271 -8.00 9.03 3.56
C ASP A 271 -6.82 9.72 4.28
N ASN A 272 -7.09 10.50 5.34
CA ASN A 272 -6.05 11.19 6.10
C ASN A 272 -5.14 10.21 6.84
N PHE A 273 -5.69 9.13 7.43
CA PHE A 273 -4.86 8.08 8.03
C PHE A 273 -3.95 7.44 6.99
N GLU A 274 -4.44 7.12 5.80
CA GLU A 274 -3.65 6.51 4.73
C GLU A 274 -2.55 7.45 4.19
N VAL A 275 -2.89 8.71 3.96
CA VAL A 275 -1.94 9.72 3.47
C VAL A 275 -0.81 9.95 4.48
N GLU A 276 -1.16 10.05 5.77
CA GLU A 276 -0.19 10.26 6.83
C GLU A 276 0.60 8.99 7.20
N ALA A 277 0.07 7.80 6.93
CA ALA A 277 0.78 6.53 7.11
C ALA A 277 1.88 6.27 6.07
N CYS A 278 1.97 7.07 5.01
CA CYS A 278 3.03 6.94 4.01
C CYS A 278 4.39 7.40 4.58
N SER A 279 5.31 6.47 4.78
CA SER A 279 6.70 6.73 5.22
C SER A 279 7.59 7.34 4.12
N ARG A 280 7.10 7.42 2.89
CA ARG A 280 7.85 7.85 1.70
C ARG A 280 9.14 7.05 1.46
N CYS A 281 9.07 5.74 1.70
CA CYS A 281 10.19 4.82 1.47
C CYS A 281 10.66 4.77 0.02
N GLY A 282 9.77 5.07 -0.96
CA GLY A 282 10.09 5.10 -2.38
C GLY A 282 9.95 3.74 -3.09
N ILE A 283 9.62 2.66 -2.38
CA ILE A 283 9.49 1.30 -2.95
C ILE A 283 8.51 1.25 -4.13
N CYS A 284 7.45 2.08 -4.10
CA CYS A 284 6.43 2.14 -5.15
C CYS A 284 6.89 2.85 -6.45
N ILE A 285 8.12 3.38 -6.49
CA ILE A 285 8.65 4.05 -7.69
C ILE A 285 9.10 3.02 -8.73
N ASP A 286 9.86 2.03 -8.31
CA ASP A 286 10.49 1.06 -9.22
C ASP A 286 9.49 0.18 -10.00
N PRO A 287 8.38 -0.33 -9.40
CA PRO A 287 7.40 -1.13 -10.13
C PRO A 287 6.48 -0.29 -11.04
N CYS A 288 6.55 1.04 -10.97
CA CYS A 288 5.68 1.91 -11.77
C CYS A 288 6.12 1.93 -13.24
N GLN A 289 5.27 1.42 -14.14
CA GLN A 289 5.56 1.35 -15.57
C GLN A 289 5.66 2.73 -16.23
N LEU A 290 4.95 3.76 -15.72
CA LEU A 290 5.13 5.13 -16.21
C LEU A 290 6.57 5.61 -16.02
N GLN A 291 7.23 5.18 -14.93
CA GLN A 291 8.62 5.52 -14.69
C GLN A 291 9.57 4.56 -15.42
N SER A 292 9.39 3.24 -15.26
CA SER A 292 10.35 2.24 -15.75
C SER A 292 10.34 2.10 -17.27
N GLN A 293 9.20 2.35 -17.92
CA GLN A 293 9.02 2.14 -19.36
C GLN A 293 8.92 3.45 -20.16
N LEU A 294 8.40 4.52 -19.57
CA LEU A 294 8.19 5.81 -20.25
C LEU A 294 9.09 6.93 -19.72
N GLY A 295 9.84 6.71 -18.63
CA GLY A 295 10.67 7.75 -18.02
C GLY A 295 9.88 8.88 -17.34
N ILE A 296 8.55 8.73 -17.17
CA ILE A 296 7.70 9.74 -16.53
C ILE A 296 7.95 9.72 -15.03
N ASN A 297 8.39 10.85 -14.50
CA ASN A 297 8.76 11.04 -13.10
C ASN A 297 7.74 11.90 -12.36
N GLU A 298 7.83 11.87 -11.02
CA GLU A 298 7.06 12.72 -10.10
C GLU A 298 5.53 12.49 -10.08
N VAL A 299 5.03 11.43 -10.77
CA VAL A 299 3.63 11.02 -10.78
C VAL A 299 3.36 9.76 -9.95
N GLN A 300 4.42 9.07 -9.50
CA GLN A 300 4.30 7.83 -8.72
C GLN A 300 3.61 8.09 -7.39
N SER A 301 3.07 7.03 -6.78
CA SER A 301 2.22 7.14 -5.60
C SER A 301 2.88 7.85 -4.42
N VAL A 302 4.20 7.72 -4.25
CA VAL A 302 4.93 8.43 -3.19
C VAL A 302 4.91 9.96 -3.38
N TYR A 303 4.99 10.44 -4.61
CA TYR A 303 4.91 11.88 -4.91
C TYR A 303 3.46 12.38 -4.81
N PHE A 304 2.51 11.59 -5.32
CA PHE A 304 1.08 11.87 -5.16
C PHE A 304 0.69 12.02 -3.69
N LEU A 305 1.11 11.09 -2.81
CA LEU A 305 0.81 11.15 -1.38
C LEU A 305 1.53 12.32 -0.69
N ARG A 306 2.79 12.62 -1.08
CA ARG A 306 3.50 13.79 -0.59
C ARG A 306 2.72 15.07 -0.90
N ASP A 307 2.35 15.26 -2.16
CA ASP A 307 1.70 16.48 -2.61
C ASP A 307 0.29 16.62 -2.01
N ARG A 308 -0.42 15.51 -1.82
CA ARG A 308 -1.71 15.50 -1.11
C ARG A 308 -1.56 15.86 0.37
N ARG A 309 -0.55 15.33 1.06
CA ARG A 309 -0.28 15.64 2.48
C ARG A 309 -0.05 17.13 2.72
N TYR A 310 0.64 17.80 1.80
CA TYR A 310 1.00 19.21 1.93
C TYR A 310 0.10 20.16 1.12
N ASN A 311 -1.06 19.69 0.66
CA ASN A 311 -2.01 20.45 -0.16
C ASN A 311 -1.39 21.08 -1.44
N MET A 312 -0.40 20.40 -2.03
CA MET A 312 0.30 20.80 -3.27
C MET A 312 -0.11 19.95 -4.48
N LEU A 313 -1.11 19.08 -4.33
CA LEU A 313 -1.48 18.14 -5.37
C LEU A 313 -2.07 18.87 -6.58
N GLN A 314 -1.50 18.62 -7.75
CA GLN A 314 -2.01 19.12 -9.03
C GLN A 314 -2.84 18.04 -9.73
N GLN A 315 -3.88 18.46 -10.45
CA GLN A 315 -4.77 17.56 -11.19
C GLN A 315 -4.01 16.67 -12.18
N LYS A 316 -2.98 17.21 -12.86
CA LYS A 316 -2.13 16.43 -13.76
C LYS A 316 -1.44 15.24 -13.09
N ILE A 317 -1.06 15.36 -11.80
CA ILE A 317 -0.43 14.28 -11.03
C ILE A 317 -1.49 13.25 -10.62
N ALA A 318 -2.67 13.69 -10.18
CA ALA A 318 -3.78 12.80 -9.85
C ALA A 318 -4.24 11.98 -11.07
N ASN A 319 -4.31 12.60 -12.25
CA ASN A 319 -4.80 11.97 -13.48
C ASN A 319 -3.76 11.09 -14.19
N ASN A 320 -2.46 11.35 -14.01
CA ASN A 320 -1.41 10.57 -14.65
C ASN A 320 -1.08 9.29 -13.86
N CYS A 321 -1.95 8.30 -13.95
CA CYS A 321 -1.79 7.00 -13.32
C CYS A 321 -2.59 5.93 -14.08
N LEU A 322 -1.98 4.78 -14.36
CA LEU A 322 -2.65 3.63 -14.98
C LEU A 322 -3.69 2.96 -14.07
N MET A 323 -3.74 3.28 -12.79
CA MET A 323 -4.61 2.66 -11.79
C MET A 323 -4.45 1.12 -11.71
N CYS A 324 -3.27 0.63 -12.06
CA CYS A 324 -3.00 -0.80 -12.20
C CYS A 324 -2.77 -1.54 -10.86
N GLY A 325 -2.65 -0.84 -9.73
CA GLY A 325 -2.52 -1.42 -8.39
C GLY A 325 -1.15 -2.03 -8.05
N ARG A 326 -0.13 -2.03 -8.93
CA ARG A 326 1.20 -2.61 -8.60
C ARG A 326 1.85 -1.96 -7.39
N CYS A 327 1.70 -0.66 -7.25
CA CYS A 327 2.23 0.08 -6.09
C CYS A 327 1.51 -0.26 -4.78
N GLU A 328 0.23 -0.65 -4.81
CA GLU A 328 -0.52 -1.13 -3.64
C GLU A 328 -0.01 -2.48 -3.15
N GLN A 329 0.25 -3.40 -4.10
CA GLN A 329 0.73 -4.75 -3.78
C GLN A 329 2.09 -4.76 -3.08
N ILE A 330 2.96 -3.81 -3.42
CA ILE A 330 4.31 -3.70 -2.85
C ILE A 330 4.37 -2.75 -1.65
N CYS A 331 3.29 -2.00 -1.37
CA CYS A 331 3.28 -1.04 -0.28
C CYS A 331 3.39 -1.76 1.08
N PRO A 332 4.45 -1.50 1.87
CA PRO A 332 4.63 -2.18 3.16
C PRO A 332 3.53 -1.82 4.16
N VAL A 333 2.98 -0.62 4.05
CA VAL A 333 1.89 -0.13 4.93
C VAL A 333 0.52 -0.62 4.46
N GLY A 334 0.38 -0.99 3.18
CA GLY A 334 -0.90 -1.45 2.60
C GLY A 334 -1.91 -0.32 2.36
N ILE A 335 -1.44 0.82 1.85
CA ILE A 335 -2.26 1.99 1.51
C ILE A 335 -3.08 1.71 0.25
N ASN A 336 -4.36 2.09 0.25
CA ASN A 336 -5.28 1.97 -0.91
C ASN A 336 -5.08 3.12 -1.91
N LEU A 337 -3.97 3.08 -2.62
CA LEU A 337 -3.50 4.18 -3.49
C LEU A 337 -4.46 4.51 -4.63
N ASN A 338 -5.12 3.50 -5.20
CA ASN A 338 -6.10 3.69 -6.27
C ASN A 338 -7.33 4.43 -5.76
N THR A 339 -7.87 4.07 -4.59
CA THR A 339 -9.00 4.76 -3.98
C THR A 339 -8.66 6.21 -3.65
N LEU A 340 -7.49 6.45 -3.05
CA LEU A 340 -7.02 7.81 -2.76
C LEU A 340 -6.90 8.68 -4.03
N ARG A 341 -6.45 8.11 -5.16
CA ARG A 341 -6.41 8.82 -6.43
C ARG A 341 -7.80 9.12 -6.98
N LEU A 342 -8.73 8.16 -6.89
CA LEU A 342 -10.13 8.39 -7.30
C LEU A 342 -10.76 9.52 -6.50
N ASN A 343 -10.62 9.50 -5.17
CA ASN A 343 -11.13 10.54 -4.29
C ASN A 343 -10.55 11.92 -4.65
N SER A 344 -9.24 11.97 -4.95
CA SER A 344 -8.60 13.21 -5.37
C SER A 344 -9.10 13.69 -6.74
N ARG A 345 -9.28 12.78 -7.72
CA ARG A 345 -9.83 13.14 -9.04
C ARG A 345 -11.24 13.72 -8.92
N THR A 346 -12.09 13.08 -8.10
CA THR A 346 -13.45 13.55 -7.84
C THR A 346 -13.46 14.93 -7.18
N SER A 347 -12.61 15.13 -6.15
CA SER A 347 -12.58 16.42 -5.41
C SER A 347 -11.99 17.59 -6.21
N MET A 348 -11.12 17.31 -7.18
CA MET A 348 -10.45 18.33 -8.02
C MET A 348 -11.21 18.65 -9.31
N ARG A 349 -12.31 17.96 -9.59
CA ARG A 349 -13.09 18.18 -10.80
C ARG A 349 -14.07 19.33 -10.61
N ASN A 350 -13.93 20.38 -11.40
CA ASN A 350 -14.77 21.58 -11.37
C ASN A 350 -15.77 21.68 -12.54
N ILE A 351 -16.03 20.59 -13.26
CA ILE A 351 -16.90 20.65 -14.44
C ILE A 351 -18.31 20.18 -14.04
N PRO A 352 -19.35 21.01 -14.19
CA PRO A 352 -20.73 20.58 -14.02
C PRO A 352 -21.06 19.41 -14.96
N ASN A 353 -21.71 18.39 -14.43
CA ASN A 353 -21.93 17.11 -15.14
C ASN A 353 -23.34 16.99 -15.69
N GLU A 354 -23.97 18.09 -16.06
CA GLU A 354 -25.33 18.09 -16.55
C GLU A 354 -25.42 17.48 -17.96
N GLY A 355 -26.11 16.38 -18.05
CA GLY A 355 -26.64 15.84 -19.30
C GLY A 355 -25.70 15.03 -20.20
N ARG A 356 -24.39 14.92 -19.94
CA ARG A 356 -23.43 14.27 -20.85
C ARG A 356 -23.75 12.83 -21.24
N TYR A 357 -24.43 12.08 -20.39
CA TYR A 357 -24.77 10.66 -20.62
C TYR A 357 -26.26 10.39 -20.53
N SER A 358 -27.09 11.42 -20.68
CA SER A 358 -28.56 11.29 -20.60
C SER A 358 -29.13 10.38 -21.71
N TYR A 359 -28.47 10.31 -22.86
CA TYR A 359 -28.84 9.46 -23.98
C TYR A 359 -28.72 7.94 -23.68
N LEU A 360 -28.02 7.56 -22.62
CA LEU A 360 -27.91 6.16 -22.18
C LEU A 360 -29.08 5.72 -21.28
N ARG A 361 -29.99 6.64 -20.92
CA ARG A 361 -31.12 6.37 -20.03
C ARG A 361 -32.35 5.90 -20.82
N GLY A 362 -33.10 5.00 -20.21
CA GLY A 362 -34.47 4.68 -20.66
C GLY A 362 -34.58 3.76 -21.87
N VAL A 363 -33.48 3.27 -22.43
CA VAL A 363 -33.51 2.36 -23.57
C VAL A 363 -33.09 0.96 -23.14
N ASP A 364 -34.05 0.08 -22.89
CA ASP A 364 -33.79 -1.34 -22.66
C ASP A 364 -33.37 -1.99 -23.99
N ARG A 365 -32.08 -2.35 -24.10
CA ARG A 365 -31.49 -3.02 -25.27
C ARG A 365 -31.13 -4.48 -24.98
N SER A 366 -31.74 -5.01 -23.96
CA SER A 366 -31.55 -6.41 -23.59
C SER A 366 -32.31 -7.35 -24.51
N THR A 367 -31.83 -8.58 -24.63
CA THR A 367 -32.47 -9.64 -25.43
C THR A 367 -32.40 -10.97 -24.70
N GLY A 368 -33.34 -11.87 -25.00
CA GLY A 368 -33.40 -13.18 -24.38
C GLY A 368 -34.14 -13.19 -23.04
N SER A 369 -34.19 -14.35 -22.44
CA SER A 369 -34.79 -14.63 -21.14
C SER A 369 -33.84 -15.54 -20.37
N GLY A 370 -34.00 -15.70 -19.09
CA GLY A 370 -33.20 -16.62 -18.31
C GLY A 370 -32.69 -16.03 -17.01
N LYS A 371 -32.23 -16.90 -16.13
CA LYS A 371 -31.68 -16.54 -14.81
C LYS A 371 -30.21 -16.15 -14.85
N VAL A 372 -29.53 -16.47 -15.95
CA VAL A 372 -28.15 -16.06 -16.20
C VAL A 372 -28.17 -14.80 -17.05
N GLY A 373 -27.75 -13.69 -16.46
CA GLY A 373 -27.54 -12.45 -17.18
C GLY A 373 -26.13 -12.36 -17.74
N TYR A 374 -25.96 -11.96 -19.01
CA TYR A 374 -24.67 -11.66 -19.57
C TYR A 374 -24.56 -10.19 -19.91
N PHE A 375 -23.56 -9.52 -19.29
CA PHE A 375 -23.18 -8.16 -19.58
C PHE A 375 -21.80 -8.19 -20.24
N ALA A 376 -21.74 -8.08 -21.55
CA ALA A 376 -20.50 -8.13 -22.32
C ALA A 376 -19.57 -6.96 -21.96
N GLY A 377 -20.12 -5.76 -21.84
CA GLY A 377 -19.41 -4.52 -21.61
C GLY A 377 -18.90 -3.89 -22.94
N CYS A 378 -18.84 -2.58 -22.98
CA CYS A 378 -18.55 -1.79 -24.19
C CYS A 378 -17.27 -2.22 -24.92
N MET A 379 -16.23 -2.63 -24.19
CA MET A 379 -14.98 -3.07 -24.79
C MET A 379 -15.06 -4.48 -25.39
N THR A 380 -15.88 -5.36 -24.81
CA THR A 380 -16.12 -6.70 -25.36
C THR A 380 -16.94 -6.64 -26.66
N LEU A 381 -17.87 -5.71 -26.74
CA LEU A 381 -18.64 -5.45 -27.98
C LEU A 381 -17.72 -5.04 -29.16
N LEU A 382 -16.55 -4.49 -28.87
CA LEU A 382 -15.50 -4.19 -29.86
C LEU A 382 -14.55 -5.35 -30.14
N THR A 383 -14.81 -6.54 -29.60
CA THR A 383 -14.04 -7.77 -29.81
C THR A 383 -14.96 -8.92 -30.26
N PRO A 384 -15.38 -8.95 -31.53
CA PRO A 384 -16.42 -9.87 -32.02
C PRO A 384 -16.08 -11.34 -31.81
N ASN A 385 -14.80 -11.73 -31.90
CA ASN A 385 -14.39 -13.11 -31.66
C ASN A 385 -14.70 -13.56 -30.22
N THR A 386 -14.45 -12.71 -29.22
CA THR A 386 -14.78 -12.98 -27.82
C THR A 386 -16.29 -13.13 -27.62
N LEU A 387 -17.10 -12.27 -28.28
CA LEU A 387 -18.57 -12.37 -28.23
C LEU A 387 -19.06 -13.68 -28.84
N SER A 388 -18.60 -14.02 -30.06
CA SER A 388 -18.96 -15.26 -30.74
C SER A 388 -18.55 -16.49 -29.92
N ALA A 389 -17.37 -16.45 -29.30
CA ALA A 389 -16.89 -17.51 -28.42
C ALA A 389 -17.80 -17.70 -27.19
N MET A 390 -18.17 -16.61 -26.51
CA MET A 390 -19.09 -16.67 -25.38
C MET A 390 -20.48 -17.19 -25.80
N GLN A 391 -21.00 -16.76 -26.94
CA GLN A 391 -22.27 -17.24 -27.49
C GLN A 391 -22.23 -18.76 -27.76
N LYS A 392 -21.12 -19.26 -28.36
CA LYS A 392 -20.90 -20.68 -28.59
C LYS A 392 -20.84 -21.46 -27.27
N ILE A 393 -20.16 -20.92 -26.24
CA ILE A 393 -20.08 -21.54 -24.92
C ILE A 393 -21.45 -21.65 -24.26
N PHE A 394 -22.24 -20.58 -24.25
CA PHE A 394 -23.59 -20.59 -23.69
C PHE A 394 -24.50 -21.57 -24.41
N SER A 395 -24.50 -21.58 -25.74
CA SER A 395 -25.34 -22.49 -26.54
C SER A 395 -24.96 -23.95 -26.34
N THR A 396 -23.66 -24.28 -26.28
CA THR A 396 -23.19 -25.64 -26.01
C THR A 396 -23.56 -26.12 -24.61
N ALA A 397 -23.42 -25.23 -23.61
CA ALA A 397 -23.80 -25.51 -22.24
C ALA A 397 -25.33 -25.52 -22.01
N ARG A 398 -26.12 -25.22 -23.04
CA ARG A 398 -27.58 -25.09 -23.00
C ARG A 398 -28.06 -24.12 -21.90
N GLU A 399 -27.33 -23.01 -21.75
CA GLU A 399 -27.69 -21.93 -20.82
C GLU A 399 -28.66 -20.97 -21.50
N ASP A 400 -29.81 -20.77 -20.87
CA ASP A 400 -30.75 -19.71 -21.27
C ASP A 400 -30.25 -18.38 -20.67
N VAL A 401 -29.80 -17.48 -21.55
CA VAL A 401 -29.10 -16.27 -21.18
C VAL A 401 -29.93 -15.04 -21.56
N TRP A 402 -30.16 -14.20 -20.54
CA TRP A 402 -30.60 -12.84 -20.77
C TRP A 402 -29.36 -11.98 -21.05
N TRP A 403 -29.29 -11.37 -22.23
CA TRP A 403 -28.16 -10.55 -22.64
C TRP A 403 -28.46 -9.07 -22.46
N ALA A 404 -27.79 -8.42 -21.51
CA ALA A 404 -28.10 -7.07 -21.06
C ALA A 404 -27.76 -5.97 -22.10
N ASP A 405 -26.72 -6.18 -22.90
CA ASP A 405 -26.11 -5.14 -23.78
C ASP A 405 -25.81 -5.64 -25.20
N LYS A 406 -26.56 -6.60 -25.73
CA LYS A 406 -26.31 -7.23 -27.03
C LYS A 406 -26.28 -6.20 -28.16
N ASP A 407 -27.22 -5.27 -28.16
CA ASP A 407 -27.32 -4.22 -29.18
C ASP A 407 -26.56 -2.94 -28.80
N GLY A 408 -25.73 -3.00 -27.76
CA GLY A 408 -24.89 -1.91 -27.28
C GLY A 408 -25.61 -0.89 -26.41
N GLY A 409 -24.89 0.12 -26.01
CA GLY A 409 -25.48 1.31 -25.37
C GLY A 409 -25.52 1.32 -23.84
N VAL A 410 -25.12 0.26 -23.15
CA VAL A 410 -25.09 0.24 -21.68
C VAL A 410 -23.66 0.30 -21.18
N CYS A 411 -23.38 1.18 -20.21
CA CYS A 411 -22.07 1.32 -19.58
C CYS A 411 -22.14 0.91 -18.11
N CYS A 412 -21.12 0.19 -17.61
CA CYS A 412 -21.04 -0.17 -16.20
C CYS A 412 -20.76 1.02 -15.26
N GLY A 413 -20.48 2.23 -15.76
CA GLY A 413 -20.18 3.42 -14.99
C GLY A 413 -18.71 3.55 -14.55
N ARG A 414 -17.90 2.50 -14.59
CA ARG A 414 -16.51 2.53 -14.09
C ARG A 414 -15.61 3.56 -14.78
N PRO A 415 -15.63 3.73 -16.12
CA PRO A 415 -14.83 4.77 -16.78
C PRO A 415 -15.15 6.19 -16.29
N LEU A 416 -16.42 6.48 -16.01
CA LEU A 416 -16.87 7.74 -15.47
C LEU A 416 -16.29 7.98 -14.07
N LYS A 417 -16.36 6.98 -13.21
CA LYS A 417 -15.76 7.05 -11.88
C LYS A 417 -14.24 7.25 -11.95
N LEU A 418 -13.56 6.53 -12.81
CA LEU A 418 -12.11 6.66 -13.02
C LEU A 418 -11.70 8.05 -13.52
N SER A 419 -12.58 8.75 -14.23
CA SER A 419 -12.36 10.15 -14.65
C SER A 419 -12.74 11.19 -13.59
N GLY A 420 -13.31 10.77 -12.45
CA GLY A 420 -13.80 11.66 -11.37
C GLY A 420 -15.27 12.07 -11.52
N GLU A 421 -16.02 11.46 -12.45
CA GLU A 421 -17.46 11.72 -12.69
C GLU A 421 -18.35 10.83 -11.84
N SER A 422 -18.21 10.94 -10.51
CA SER A 422 -18.90 10.06 -9.57
C SER A 422 -20.43 10.11 -9.66
N ASP A 423 -21.02 11.29 -9.90
CA ASP A 423 -22.48 11.42 -9.97
C ASP A 423 -23.04 10.79 -11.25
N SER A 424 -22.35 10.93 -12.39
CA SER A 424 -22.73 10.25 -13.63
C SER A 424 -22.54 8.75 -13.53
N ALA A 425 -21.46 8.30 -12.87
CA ALA A 425 -21.25 6.89 -12.58
C ALA A 425 -22.38 6.31 -11.71
N GLN A 426 -22.81 7.02 -10.66
CA GLN A 426 -23.90 6.59 -9.80
C GLN A 426 -25.22 6.45 -10.56
N LYS A 427 -25.54 7.39 -11.44
CA LYS A 427 -26.75 7.31 -12.29
C LYS A 427 -26.74 6.07 -13.19
N MET A 428 -25.56 5.68 -13.72
CA MET A 428 -25.42 4.44 -14.49
C MET A 428 -25.60 3.20 -13.62
N ILE A 429 -25.03 3.22 -12.41
CA ILE A 429 -25.16 2.13 -11.44
C ILE A 429 -26.63 1.92 -11.07
N ASP A 430 -27.35 2.98 -10.74
CA ASP A 430 -28.76 2.93 -10.36
C ASP A 430 -29.63 2.37 -11.50
N TYR A 431 -29.44 2.88 -12.73
CA TYR A 431 -30.14 2.41 -13.91
C TYR A 431 -29.91 0.92 -14.19
N ASN A 432 -28.65 0.47 -14.19
CA ASN A 432 -28.33 -0.94 -14.45
C ASN A 432 -28.82 -1.85 -13.31
N THR A 433 -28.77 -1.38 -12.07
CA THR A 433 -29.27 -2.14 -10.92
C THR A 433 -30.78 -2.40 -11.06
N GLU A 434 -31.53 -1.38 -11.47
CA GLU A 434 -32.97 -1.51 -11.73
C GLU A 434 -33.24 -2.48 -12.91
N LEU A 435 -32.46 -2.38 -13.99
CA LEU A 435 -32.55 -3.25 -15.15
C LEU A 435 -32.33 -4.72 -14.77
N PHE A 436 -31.29 -5.02 -13.96
CA PHE A 436 -30.99 -6.39 -13.52
C PHE A 436 -32.09 -6.96 -12.61
N ARG A 437 -32.68 -6.13 -11.76
CA ARG A 437 -33.81 -6.53 -10.90
C ARG A 437 -35.08 -6.82 -11.72
N LYS A 438 -35.38 -5.97 -12.70
CA LYS A 438 -36.54 -6.15 -13.60
C LYS A 438 -36.50 -7.50 -14.32
N HIS A 439 -35.33 -7.97 -14.74
CA HIS A 439 -35.16 -9.25 -15.43
C HIS A 439 -34.96 -10.46 -14.49
N ASN A 440 -35.01 -10.25 -13.16
CA ASN A 440 -34.99 -11.31 -12.14
C ASN A 440 -33.87 -12.34 -12.35
N ILE A 441 -32.67 -11.88 -12.71
CA ILE A 441 -31.47 -12.70 -12.88
C ILE A 441 -30.93 -13.13 -11.51
N SER A 442 -30.34 -14.32 -11.43
CA SER A 442 -29.67 -14.83 -10.24
C SER A 442 -28.14 -14.83 -10.36
N THR A 443 -27.64 -14.84 -11.58
CA THR A 443 -26.21 -14.81 -11.88
C THR A 443 -25.94 -13.78 -12.97
N LEU A 444 -24.98 -12.88 -12.74
CA LEU A 444 -24.52 -11.90 -13.71
C LEU A 444 -23.09 -12.26 -14.15
N VAL A 445 -22.91 -12.59 -15.43
CA VAL A 445 -21.61 -12.91 -16.02
C VAL A 445 -21.12 -11.74 -16.86
N THR A 446 -19.84 -11.39 -16.73
CA THR A 446 -19.21 -10.37 -17.59
C THR A 446 -17.85 -10.82 -18.11
N SER A 447 -17.51 -10.43 -19.35
CA SER A 447 -16.20 -10.69 -19.96
C SER A 447 -15.19 -9.55 -19.70
N CYS A 448 -15.62 -8.50 -19.02
CA CYS A 448 -14.76 -7.35 -18.74
C CYS A 448 -14.41 -7.24 -17.24
N PRO A 449 -13.13 -7.39 -16.85
CA PRO A 449 -12.72 -7.25 -15.45
C PRO A 449 -13.05 -5.90 -14.83
N ILE A 450 -13.06 -4.84 -15.64
CA ILE A 450 -13.41 -3.49 -15.20
C ILE A 450 -14.90 -3.44 -14.78
N CYS A 451 -15.77 -4.09 -15.56
CA CYS A 451 -17.20 -4.23 -15.22
C CYS A 451 -17.39 -5.12 -13.99
N LEU A 452 -16.70 -6.27 -13.93
CA LEU A 452 -16.76 -7.17 -12.79
C LEU A 452 -16.49 -6.45 -11.47
N LYS A 453 -15.39 -5.66 -11.44
CA LYS A 453 -14.98 -4.94 -10.24
C LYS A 453 -16.05 -3.98 -9.76
N VAL A 454 -16.61 -3.15 -10.66
CA VAL A 454 -17.63 -2.20 -10.26
C VAL A 454 -18.93 -2.88 -9.84
N PHE A 455 -19.32 -3.98 -10.49
CA PHE A 455 -20.50 -4.76 -10.11
C PHE A 455 -20.36 -5.36 -8.70
N ARG A 456 -19.18 -5.85 -8.33
CA ARG A 456 -18.92 -6.44 -7.01
C ARG A 456 -18.76 -5.40 -5.90
N GLU A 457 -18.20 -4.24 -6.20
CA GLU A 457 -17.84 -3.25 -5.17
C GLU A 457 -18.87 -2.15 -4.98
N GLU A 458 -19.62 -1.79 -6.04
CA GLU A 458 -20.41 -0.57 -6.04
C GLU A 458 -21.90 -0.78 -6.31
N TYR A 459 -22.24 -1.86 -7.03
CA TYR A 459 -23.63 -2.21 -7.25
C TYR A 459 -24.21 -2.94 -6.05
N LYS A 460 -25.43 -2.58 -5.65
CA LYS A 460 -26.17 -3.26 -4.59
C LYS A 460 -27.00 -4.40 -5.19
N LEU A 461 -26.32 -5.48 -5.60
CA LEU A 461 -26.93 -6.65 -6.27
C LEU A 461 -27.25 -7.75 -5.26
N GLU A 462 -28.17 -7.48 -4.33
CA GLU A 462 -28.61 -8.48 -3.37
C GLU A 462 -29.30 -9.65 -4.10
N GLY A 463 -28.86 -10.89 -3.80
CA GLY A 463 -29.38 -12.11 -4.42
C GLY A 463 -28.86 -12.39 -5.84
N ILE A 464 -28.00 -11.55 -6.40
CA ILE A 464 -27.37 -11.76 -7.71
C ILE A 464 -25.89 -12.08 -7.52
N GLU A 465 -25.46 -13.26 -7.92
CA GLU A 465 -24.05 -13.63 -7.93
C GLU A 465 -23.36 -13.04 -9.16
N VAL A 466 -22.24 -12.34 -8.95
CA VAL A 466 -21.49 -11.68 -10.04
C VAL A 466 -20.21 -12.45 -10.33
N LEU A 467 -20.06 -12.91 -11.58
CA LEU A 467 -18.94 -13.73 -12.02
C LEU A 467 -18.23 -13.14 -13.24
N HIS A 468 -16.93 -13.31 -13.27
CA HIS A 468 -16.17 -13.15 -14.51
C HIS A 468 -16.39 -14.37 -15.42
N HIS A 469 -16.27 -14.19 -16.74
CA HIS A 469 -16.45 -15.31 -17.67
C HIS A 469 -15.47 -16.46 -17.40
N SER A 470 -14.27 -16.20 -16.91
CA SER A 470 -13.32 -17.26 -16.52
C SER A 470 -13.81 -18.11 -15.35
N GLU A 471 -14.43 -17.49 -14.35
CA GLU A 471 -15.03 -18.20 -13.22
C GLU A 471 -16.27 -19.02 -13.69
N TYR A 472 -17.07 -18.40 -14.56
CA TYR A 472 -18.28 -19.04 -15.07
C TYR A 472 -17.96 -20.24 -15.99
N ILE A 473 -17.02 -20.10 -16.91
CA ILE A 473 -16.54 -21.20 -17.77
C ILE A 473 -16.02 -22.37 -16.92
N LEU A 474 -15.17 -22.08 -15.91
CA LEU A 474 -14.68 -23.10 -14.99
C LEU A 474 -15.82 -23.82 -14.25
N ARG A 475 -16.85 -23.07 -13.84
CA ARG A 475 -18.07 -23.63 -13.22
C ARG A 475 -18.82 -24.57 -14.18
N LEU A 476 -19.03 -24.17 -15.43
CA LEU A 476 -19.67 -24.99 -16.45
C LEU A 476 -18.91 -26.31 -16.71
N MET A 477 -17.58 -26.21 -16.73
CA MET A 477 -16.71 -27.40 -16.89
C MET A 477 -16.83 -28.34 -15.67
N LYS A 478 -16.74 -27.81 -14.46
CA LYS A 478 -16.85 -28.60 -13.21
C LYS A 478 -18.21 -29.27 -13.08
N ASN A 479 -19.27 -28.61 -13.53
CA ASN A 479 -20.63 -29.16 -13.50
C ASN A 479 -20.94 -30.12 -14.70
N GLY A 480 -19.98 -30.37 -15.57
CA GLY A 480 -20.13 -31.23 -16.73
C GLY A 480 -21.02 -30.68 -17.86
N LYS A 481 -21.46 -29.42 -17.76
CA LYS A 481 -22.25 -28.73 -18.78
C LYS A 481 -21.41 -28.31 -19.99
N LEU A 482 -20.11 -28.14 -19.82
CA LEU A 482 -19.18 -27.81 -20.88
C LEU A 482 -18.03 -28.81 -20.87
N LYS A 483 -17.91 -29.61 -21.93
CA LYS A 483 -16.83 -30.58 -22.12
C LYS A 483 -15.83 -30.03 -23.14
N VAL A 484 -14.56 -30.04 -22.77
CA VAL A 484 -13.46 -29.57 -23.62
C VAL A 484 -12.44 -30.68 -23.91
N LYS A 485 -11.72 -30.55 -25.00
CA LYS A 485 -10.65 -31.47 -25.39
C LYS A 485 -9.31 -30.86 -25.03
N TYR A 486 -8.46 -31.59 -24.34
CA TYR A 486 -7.06 -31.24 -24.19
C TYR A 486 -6.32 -31.52 -25.51
N THR A 487 -5.62 -30.53 -26.03
CA THR A 487 -4.86 -30.66 -27.29
C THR A 487 -3.36 -30.71 -26.97
N VAL A 488 -2.78 -31.87 -27.12
CA VAL A 488 -1.33 -32.10 -26.89
C VAL A 488 -0.51 -31.23 -27.85
N GLY A 489 0.51 -30.54 -27.30
CA GLY A 489 1.35 -29.62 -28.04
C GLY A 489 0.78 -28.18 -28.19
N SER A 490 -0.45 -27.95 -27.76
CA SER A 490 -0.95 -26.56 -27.65
C SER A 490 -0.38 -25.89 -26.40
N THR A 491 0.41 -24.85 -26.58
CA THR A 491 1.03 -24.08 -25.52
C THR A 491 0.45 -22.67 -25.44
N TYR A 492 0.18 -22.22 -24.25
CA TYR A 492 -0.43 -20.91 -23.96
C TYR A 492 0.39 -20.16 -22.93
N THR A 493 0.50 -18.83 -23.08
CA THR A 493 0.97 -17.96 -22.00
C THR A 493 -0.15 -17.02 -21.57
N TYR A 494 -0.22 -16.69 -20.29
CA TYR A 494 -1.33 -15.92 -19.74
C TYR A 494 -0.90 -14.54 -19.25
N HIS A 495 -1.55 -13.51 -19.78
CA HIS A 495 -1.44 -12.16 -19.26
C HIS A 495 -2.52 -11.92 -18.20
N ASP A 496 -2.12 -11.66 -16.96
CA ASP A 496 -3.04 -11.31 -15.86
C ASP A 496 -3.56 -9.88 -15.99
N PRO A 497 -4.85 -9.65 -16.29
CA PRO A 497 -5.40 -8.32 -16.32
C PRO A 497 -5.40 -7.69 -14.93
N CYS A 498 -4.95 -6.44 -14.83
CA CYS A 498 -4.77 -5.77 -13.53
C CYS A 498 -6.06 -5.66 -12.70
N GLU A 499 -7.20 -5.40 -13.34
CA GLU A 499 -8.49 -5.31 -12.63
C GLU A 499 -9.06 -6.70 -12.27
N LEU A 500 -8.71 -7.77 -13.01
CA LEU A 500 -9.10 -9.14 -12.66
C LEU A 500 -8.27 -9.68 -11.50
N GLY A 501 -6.94 -9.65 -11.66
CA GLY A 501 -6.00 -10.18 -10.66
C GLY A 501 -5.92 -9.28 -9.43
N ARG A 502 -5.25 -8.14 -9.53
CA ARG A 502 -5.05 -7.22 -8.39
C ARG A 502 -6.35 -6.55 -7.93
N GLY A 503 -7.29 -6.30 -8.84
CA GLY A 503 -8.56 -5.68 -8.55
C GLY A 503 -9.57 -6.60 -7.86
N CYS A 504 -9.71 -7.85 -8.35
CA CYS A 504 -10.73 -8.80 -7.89
C CYS A 504 -10.17 -10.06 -7.22
N GLY A 505 -8.85 -10.26 -7.20
CA GLY A 505 -8.21 -11.42 -6.58
C GLY A 505 -8.29 -12.72 -7.39
N ILE A 506 -8.72 -12.65 -8.65
CA ILE A 506 -8.95 -13.81 -9.52
C ILE A 506 -7.66 -14.10 -10.32
N TYR A 507 -7.00 -15.20 -10.00
CA TYR A 507 -5.73 -15.64 -10.60
C TYR A 507 -5.75 -17.10 -11.05
N ASP A 508 -6.39 -17.98 -10.30
CA ASP A 508 -6.33 -19.42 -10.47
C ASP A 508 -7.39 -19.94 -11.46
N GLU A 509 -8.55 -19.32 -11.49
CA GLU A 509 -9.65 -19.72 -12.37
C GLU A 509 -9.29 -19.63 -13.87
N PRO A 510 -8.66 -18.53 -14.37
CA PRO A 510 -8.22 -18.49 -15.76
C PRO A 510 -7.18 -19.55 -16.09
N ARG A 511 -6.26 -19.83 -15.14
CA ARG A 511 -5.23 -20.85 -15.30
C ARG A 511 -5.80 -22.25 -15.40
N ALA A 512 -6.70 -22.61 -14.49
CA ALA A 512 -7.39 -23.89 -14.51
C ALA A 512 -8.17 -24.12 -15.83
N VAL A 513 -8.76 -23.04 -16.40
CA VAL A 513 -9.45 -23.10 -17.69
C VAL A 513 -8.46 -23.33 -18.84
N ILE A 514 -7.29 -22.68 -18.83
CA ILE A 514 -6.24 -22.88 -19.86
C ILE A 514 -5.67 -24.28 -19.78
N GLU A 515 -5.31 -24.74 -18.58
CA GLU A 515 -4.72 -26.07 -18.33
C GLU A 515 -5.64 -27.22 -18.74
N ALA A 516 -6.94 -26.98 -18.82
CA ALA A 516 -7.90 -27.96 -19.31
C ALA A 516 -7.84 -28.18 -20.85
N VAL A 517 -7.23 -27.28 -21.61
CA VAL A 517 -7.17 -27.35 -23.08
C VAL A 517 -5.75 -27.42 -23.63
N GLY A 518 -4.72 -27.16 -22.84
CA GLY A 518 -3.32 -27.24 -23.24
C GLY A 518 -2.34 -26.90 -22.12
N GLU A 519 -1.09 -26.73 -22.44
CA GLU A 519 -0.01 -26.42 -21.50
C GLU A 519 0.10 -24.93 -21.25
N LEU A 520 0.23 -24.50 -19.98
CA LEU A 520 0.43 -23.12 -19.58
C LEU A 520 1.92 -22.82 -19.34
N LEU A 521 2.47 -21.87 -20.07
CA LEU A 521 3.81 -21.32 -19.89
C LEU A 521 3.74 -19.95 -19.22
N GLU A 522 4.12 -19.87 -17.94
CA GLU A 522 4.03 -18.63 -17.18
C GLU A 522 5.11 -17.60 -17.57
N PRO A 523 4.75 -16.33 -17.79
CA PRO A 523 5.73 -15.28 -18.01
C PRO A 523 6.46 -14.94 -16.71
N LYS A 524 7.60 -14.24 -16.82
CA LYS A 524 8.41 -13.83 -15.67
C LYS A 524 7.61 -13.01 -14.64
N HIS A 525 6.84 -12.03 -15.11
CA HIS A 525 5.98 -11.22 -14.26
C HIS A 525 4.52 -11.67 -14.43
N ASN A 526 4.06 -12.50 -13.53
CA ASN A 526 2.71 -13.06 -13.51
C ASN A 526 1.98 -12.72 -12.21
N ARG A 527 0.71 -13.06 -12.13
CA ARG A 527 -0.15 -12.87 -10.95
C ARG A 527 -0.07 -11.43 -10.41
N LYS A 528 0.31 -11.25 -9.15
CA LYS A 528 0.43 -9.93 -8.49
C LYS A 528 1.47 -9.03 -9.13
N ASP A 529 2.52 -9.61 -9.71
CA ASP A 529 3.63 -8.89 -10.35
C ASP A 529 3.40 -8.58 -11.83
N ALA A 530 2.34 -9.10 -12.44
CA ALA A 530 2.05 -8.91 -13.86
C ALA A 530 2.07 -7.42 -14.26
N PHE A 531 2.64 -7.13 -15.42
CA PHE A 531 2.61 -5.80 -15.98
C PHE A 531 1.18 -5.41 -16.42
N CYS A 532 0.86 -4.13 -16.37
CA CYS A 532 -0.37 -3.59 -16.94
C CYS A 532 -0.20 -3.42 -18.45
N CYS A 533 -1.22 -3.73 -19.23
CA CYS A 533 -1.20 -3.58 -20.69
C CYS A 533 -1.10 -2.10 -21.19
N GLY A 534 -1.15 -1.12 -20.28
CA GLY A 534 -1.02 0.30 -20.60
C GLY A 534 -2.31 0.98 -21.08
N SER A 535 -3.31 0.24 -21.53
CA SER A 535 -4.58 0.79 -22.05
C SER A 535 -5.59 1.09 -20.94
N SER A 536 -5.16 1.84 -19.94
CA SER A 536 -6.05 2.23 -18.85
C SER A 536 -6.97 3.35 -19.29
N VAL A 537 -8.28 3.14 -19.23
CA VAL A 537 -9.29 4.20 -19.40
C VAL A 537 -9.20 5.29 -18.33
N ALA A 538 -8.41 5.04 -17.28
CA ALA A 538 -8.19 5.95 -16.16
C ALA A 538 -7.08 6.98 -16.39
N ASN A 539 -6.21 6.79 -17.38
CA ASN A 539 -5.11 7.71 -17.66
C ASN A 539 -5.31 8.44 -18.98
N THR A 540 -5.65 9.72 -18.88
CA THR A 540 -5.81 10.63 -20.03
C THR A 540 -4.55 11.45 -20.31
N ALA A 541 -3.49 11.29 -19.53
CA ALA A 541 -2.26 12.09 -19.62
C ALA A 541 -1.17 11.45 -20.50
N ILE A 542 -1.32 10.16 -20.87
CA ILE A 542 -0.43 9.49 -21.82
C ILE A 542 -1.09 9.39 -23.20
N ASN A 543 -0.29 9.63 -24.23
CA ASN A 543 -0.75 9.54 -25.61
C ASN A 543 -0.72 8.09 -26.14
N ASP A 544 -1.23 7.89 -27.37
CA ASP A 544 -1.32 6.57 -27.99
C ASP A 544 0.05 5.91 -28.22
N SER A 545 1.08 6.67 -28.56
CA SER A 545 2.47 6.17 -28.72
C SER A 545 3.03 5.66 -27.39
N GLN A 546 2.78 6.37 -26.29
CA GLN A 546 3.21 5.95 -24.96
C GLN A 546 2.44 4.70 -24.48
N GLN A 547 1.15 4.60 -24.79
CA GLN A 547 0.37 3.38 -24.53
C GLN A 547 0.92 2.20 -25.33
N LEU A 548 1.23 2.41 -26.61
CA LEU A 548 1.86 1.40 -27.46
C LEU A 548 3.21 0.95 -26.91
N THR A 549 4.05 1.87 -26.44
CA THR A 549 5.34 1.54 -25.82
C THR A 549 5.17 0.59 -24.62
N ILE A 550 4.19 0.86 -23.77
CA ILE A 550 3.89 -0.04 -22.62
C ILE A 550 3.40 -1.40 -23.13
N ALA A 551 2.45 -1.41 -24.07
CA ALA A 551 1.86 -2.63 -24.61
C ALA A 551 2.91 -3.52 -25.30
N THR A 552 3.82 -2.92 -26.08
CA THR A 552 4.91 -3.65 -26.75
C THR A 552 5.85 -4.31 -25.74
N LYS A 553 6.24 -3.61 -24.67
CA LYS A 553 7.09 -4.22 -23.63
C LYS A 553 6.42 -5.38 -22.88
N VAL A 554 5.11 -5.31 -22.70
CA VAL A 554 4.33 -6.43 -22.14
C VAL A 554 4.27 -7.58 -23.13
N ALA A 555 4.04 -7.29 -24.41
CA ALA A 555 4.00 -8.28 -25.46
C ALA A 555 5.35 -9.00 -25.63
N GLU A 556 6.46 -8.27 -25.63
CA GLU A 556 7.82 -8.82 -25.70
C GLU A 556 8.10 -9.84 -24.58
N GLU A 557 7.65 -9.55 -23.35
CA GLU A 557 7.82 -10.49 -22.24
C GLU A 557 6.96 -11.76 -22.42
N LEU A 558 5.74 -11.60 -22.92
CA LEU A 558 4.85 -12.74 -23.21
C LEU A 558 5.37 -13.57 -24.39
N ASP A 559 5.86 -12.94 -25.45
CA ASP A 559 6.48 -13.62 -26.60
C ASP A 559 7.72 -14.42 -26.19
N GLN A 560 8.49 -13.96 -25.18
CA GLN A 560 9.67 -14.69 -24.67
C GLN A 560 9.35 -16.04 -24.02
N THR A 561 8.10 -16.31 -23.68
CA THR A 561 7.71 -17.65 -23.17
C THR A 561 7.76 -18.73 -24.23
N GLY A 562 7.74 -18.37 -25.52
CA GLY A 562 7.69 -19.31 -26.63
C GLY A 562 6.35 -20.03 -26.82
N ALA A 563 5.28 -19.57 -26.14
CA ALA A 563 3.95 -20.14 -26.28
C ALA A 563 3.35 -19.88 -27.67
N ALA A 564 2.52 -20.81 -28.16
CA ALA A 564 1.84 -20.69 -29.44
C ALA A 564 0.80 -19.56 -29.49
N LYS A 565 0.13 -19.28 -28.36
CA LYS A 565 -0.84 -18.20 -28.23
C LYS A 565 -0.67 -17.45 -26.89
N ILE A 566 -0.86 -16.15 -26.93
CA ILE A 566 -1.00 -15.28 -25.73
C ILE A 566 -2.48 -15.22 -25.39
N VAL A 567 -2.83 -15.62 -24.18
CA VAL A 567 -4.22 -15.61 -23.66
C VAL A 567 -4.37 -14.49 -22.64
N THR A 568 -5.49 -13.78 -22.70
CA THR A 568 -5.89 -12.84 -21.65
C THR A 568 -7.39 -12.91 -21.44
N SER A 569 -7.86 -12.51 -20.26
CA SER A 569 -9.29 -12.49 -19.90
C SER A 569 -9.79 -11.04 -19.75
N CYS A 570 -9.39 -10.18 -20.68
CA CYS A 570 -9.83 -8.77 -20.72
C CYS A 570 -9.80 -8.24 -22.15
N PRO A 571 -10.91 -7.75 -22.68
CA PRO A 571 -10.99 -7.27 -24.07
C PRO A 571 -10.07 -6.07 -24.31
N LEU A 572 -9.87 -5.21 -23.30
CA LEU A 572 -8.98 -4.06 -23.42
C LEU A 572 -7.50 -4.51 -23.45
N CYS A 573 -7.11 -5.50 -22.64
CA CYS A 573 -5.76 -6.08 -22.65
C CYS A 573 -5.50 -6.80 -23.97
N LYS A 574 -6.45 -7.59 -24.48
CA LYS A 574 -6.36 -8.25 -25.79
C LYS A 574 -6.06 -7.26 -26.90
N LYS A 575 -6.85 -6.17 -26.98
CA LYS A 575 -6.69 -5.13 -27.98
C LYS A 575 -5.34 -4.41 -27.87
N ALA A 576 -4.89 -4.14 -26.63
CA ALA A 576 -3.63 -3.44 -26.37
C ALA A 576 -2.42 -4.31 -26.75
N ILE A 577 -2.35 -5.52 -26.21
CA ILE A 577 -1.19 -6.42 -26.36
C ILE A 577 -1.05 -6.84 -27.83
N LYS A 578 -2.16 -7.07 -28.56
CA LYS A 578 -2.16 -7.38 -29.99
C LYS A 578 -1.40 -6.36 -30.84
N ARG A 579 -1.31 -5.09 -30.42
CA ARG A 579 -0.60 -4.03 -31.14
C ARG A 579 0.92 -4.19 -31.13
N GLY A 580 1.48 -4.90 -30.15
CA GLY A 580 2.92 -5.07 -30.00
C GLY A 580 3.39 -6.53 -30.01
N ALA A 581 2.48 -7.50 -29.97
CA ALA A 581 2.81 -8.93 -29.93
C ALA A 581 3.11 -9.48 -31.34
N LYS A 582 4.09 -10.39 -31.39
CA LYS A 582 4.38 -11.23 -32.56
C LYS A 582 3.50 -12.47 -32.55
N THR A 583 3.22 -13.01 -31.39
CA THR A 583 2.37 -14.17 -31.15
C THR A 583 0.89 -13.76 -31.18
N GLN A 584 0.02 -14.65 -31.66
CA GLN A 584 -1.42 -14.43 -31.69
C GLN A 584 -1.98 -14.19 -30.29
N VAL A 585 -2.72 -13.07 -30.11
CA VAL A 585 -3.38 -12.72 -28.85
C VAL A 585 -4.88 -13.02 -28.93
N VAL A 586 -5.34 -13.88 -28.01
CA VAL A 586 -6.71 -14.39 -27.95
C VAL A 586 -7.33 -14.15 -26.57
N ASP A 587 -8.66 -14.14 -26.50
CA ASP A 587 -9.37 -14.19 -25.24
C ASP A 587 -9.48 -15.62 -24.72
N LEU A 588 -9.58 -15.78 -23.40
CA LEU A 588 -9.77 -17.10 -22.76
C LEU A 588 -10.97 -17.87 -23.33
N SER A 589 -12.09 -17.17 -23.61
CA SER A 589 -13.27 -17.78 -24.18
C SER A 589 -13.03 -18.36 -25.61
N GLU A 590 -12.10 -17.76 -26.37
CA GLU A 590 -11.82 -18.18 -27.74
C GLU A 590 -11.12 -19.55 -27.78
N ILE A 591 -10.12 -19.76 -26.90
CA ILE A 591 -9.44 -21.06 -26.81
C ILE A 591 -10.40 -22.16 -26.32
N ILE A 592 -11.35 -21.80 -25.45
CA ILE A 592 -12.36 -22.77 -25.02
C ILE A 592 -13.33 -23.08 -26.17
N ALA A 593 -13.83 -22.07 -26.87
CA ALA A 593 -14.73 -22.27 -28.01
C ALA A 593 -14.09 -23.12 -29.14
N GLU A 594 -12.79 -23.00 -29.35
CA GLU A 594 -12.02 -23.83 -30.30
C GLU A 594 -11.93 -25.31 -29.85
N ASN A 595 -11.90 -25.57 -28.56
CA ASN A 595 -11.67 -26.91 -27.97
C ASN A 595 -12.93 -27.55 -27.36
N ILE A 596 -14.13 -27.06 -27.64
CA ILE A 596 -15.40 -27.71 -27.24
C ILE A 596 -15.53 -29.05 -27.94
N LYS A 597 -15.96 -30.10 -27.17
CA LYS A 597 -16.27 -31.44 -27.69
C LYS A 597 -17.66 -31.51 -28.25
#